data_8e19e302792c938d8ea4051354440a4a
#
_entry.id   8e19e302792c938d8ea4051354440a4a
#
_cell.length_a   1.000
_cell.length_b   1.000
_cell.length_c   1.000
_cell.angle_alpha   90.00
_cell.angle_beta   90.00
_cell.angle_gamma   90.00
#
_symmetry.space_group_name_H-M   'P 1'
#
loop_
_entity.id
_entity.type
_entity.pdbx_description
1 polymer ?
#
loop_
_entity_poly.entity_id
_entity_poly.type
_entity_poly.pdbx_seq_one_letter_code
_entity_poly.pdbx_strand_id
1 'polypeptide(L)'
;MEYDMTHNPSRISGTAFKDSKGNAGLYPVLKAAGINAIRLRVWVKPEDPNGWSGKDDVVRMAKRAAEAGMSVMIDFHYSDFFADPSRQNTPAEWAGLDLKGLSAKVAEHTKDVLTALKFAGVTPHWVQVGNETRPGMLWETGRLYNDKGEISGGWPNYAALSNAGYDAVKSVFPAAKVIIHIDNAYQDNTWFFDKLKAAGGKFDMIGLSHYPMTNPSMTWKAMNSSAILNIKSLAAKYGCRVMVCEVGVKNTASDLAVSTLCMTEFMNSVKSLSVCAGVFYWEPQVDGKWRPSIYERPDRDWGAYNMGAFSSDGSAITPTAILSAFGE
;
A
#
# COMPACT_ATOMS: atom_id res chain seq x y z
N MET A 1 -5.87 8.44 -0.02
CA MET A 1 -5.93 8.89 -1.40
C MET A 1 -6.32 10.35 -1.59
N GLU A 2 -7.17 10.96 -0.77
CA GLU A 2 -7.28 12.42 -0.63
C GLU A 2 -6.29 12.99 0.41
N TYR A 3 -5.40 12.16 0.87
CA TYR A 3 -4.53 12.38 2.00
C TYR A 3 -3.45 13.41 1.72
N ASP A 4 -2.99 13.41 0.52
CA ASP A 4 -1.96 14.32 0.08
C ASP A 4 -2.60 15.44 -0.73
N MET A 5 -2.81 16.54 -0.09
CA MET A 5 -3.50 17.67 -0.70
C MET A 5 -2.65 18.38 -1.75
N THR A 6 -1.33 18.17 -1.74
CA THR A 6 -0.45 18.61 -2.82
C THR A 6 -0.59 17.69 -4.02
N HIS A 7 -1.05 16.47 -3.79
CA HIS A 7 -1.25 15.43 -4.80
C HIS A 7 -2.73 15.25 -5.17
N ASN A 8 -3.65 16.00 -4.60
CA ASN A 8 -5.05 15.98 -5.00
C ASN A 8 -5.29 16.97 -6.15
N PRO A 9 -5.45 16.51 -7.40
CA PRO A 9 -5.61 17.38 -8.55
C PRO A 9 -6.81 18.34 -8.40
N SER A 10 -7.89 17.93 -7.74
CA SER A 10 -9.07 18.76 -7.55
C SER A 10 -8.80 19.99 -6.66
N ARG A 11 -7.89 19.88 -5.69
CA ARG A 11 -7.50 21.03 -4.85
C ARG A 11 -6.49 21.96 -5.51
N ILE A 12 -5.56 21.37 -6.27
CA ILE A 12 -4.55 22.18 -6.97
C ILE A 12 -5.19 22.96 -8.12
N SER A 13 -6.07 22.29 -8.88
CA SER A 13 -6.69 22.85 -10.09
C SER A 13 -8.08 23.45 -9.87
N GLY A 14 -8.70 23.25 -8.69
CA GLY A 14 -10.12 23.53 -8.49
C GLY A 14 -11.06 22.54 -9.18
N THR A 15 -10.53 21.48 -9.76
CA THR A 15 -11.28 20.46 -10.51
C THR A 15 -11.95 19.46 -9.56
N ALA A 16 -13.20 19.11 -9.84
CA ALA A 16 -13.98 18.19 -9.00
C ALA A 16 -13.92 16.75 -9.52
N PHE A 17 -13.86 15.77 -8.59
CA PHE A 17 -14.13 14.37 -8.95
C PHE A 17 -15.60 14.19 -9.31
N LYS A 18 -15.86 13.59 -10.45
CA LYS A 18 -17.22 13.30 -10.96
C LYS A 18 -17.24 11.98 -11.72
N ASP A 19 -18.41 11.37 -11.81
CA ASP A 19 -18.65 10.25 -12.72
C ASP A 19 -19.83 10.53 -13.67
N SER A 20 -20.04 9.64 -14.62
CA SER A 20 -21.12 9.73 -15.59
C SER A 20 -22.53 9.55 -14.99
N LYS A 21 -22.62 9.08 -13.72
CA LYS A 21 -23.89 8.87 -13.00
C LYS A 21 -24.26 10.06 -12.13
N GLY A 22 -23.47 11.13 -12.14
CA GLY A 22 -23.71 12.35 -11.35
C GLY A 22 -23.14 12.32 -9.93
N ASN A 23 -22.39 11.29 -9.53
CA ASN A 23 -21.69 11.31 -8.26
C ASN A 23 -20.58 12.36 -8.30
N ALA A 24 -20.42 13.08 -7.19
CA ALA A 24 -19.40 14.11 -7.03
C ALA A 24 -18.58 13.89 -5.73
N GLY A 25 -17.28 14.15 -5.80
CA GLY A 25 -16.33 13.87 -4.72
C GLY A 25 -15.69 12.49 -4.83
N LEU A 26 -14.46 12.36 -4.30
CA LEU A 26 -13.66 11.15 -4.47
C LEU A 26 -14.34 9.89 -3.90
N TYR A 27 -14.78 9.91 -2.64
CA TYR A 27 -15.38 8.73 -2.00
C TYR A 27 -16.69 8.27 -2.66
N PRO A 28 -17.66 9.16 -2.99
CA PRO A 28 -18.85 8.76 -3.73
C PRO A 28 -18.55 8.12 -5.09
N VAL A 29 -17.59 8.69 -5.85
CA VAL A 29 -17.17 8.16 -7.14
C VAL A 29 -16.51 6.79 -7.02
N LEU A 30 -15.61 6.61 -6.04
CA LEU A 30 -14.98 5.31 -5.76
C LEU A 30 -16.01 4.25 -5.34
N LYS A 31 -16.96 4.61 -4.48
CA LYS A 31 -18.03 3.68 -4.08
C LYS A 31 -18.92 3.28 -5.26
N ALA A 32 -19.27 4.23 -6.10
CA ALA A 32 -20.04 3.95 -7.33
C ALA A 32 -19.28 3.03 -8.30
N ALA A 33 -17.96 3.01 -8.24
CA ALA A 33 -17.09 2.08 -8.97
C ALA A 33 -16.91 0.72 -8.26
N GLY A 34 -17.57 0.48 -7.10
CA GLY A 34 -17.49 -0.79 -6.36
C GLY A 34 -16.37 -0.85 -5.32
N ILE A 35 -15.61 0.22 -5.12
CA ILE A 35 -14.55 0.25 -4.10
C ILE A 35 -15.18 0.44 -2.71
N ASN A 36 -14.87 -0.46 -1.80
CA ASN A 36 -15.46 -0.54 -0.46
C ASN A 36 -14.44 -0.43 0.68
N ALA A 37 -13.16 -0.22 0.36
CA ALA A 37 -12.09 -0.07 1.34
C ALA A 37 -11.04 0.93 0.86
N ILE A 38 -10.41 1.61 1.82
CA ILE A 38 -9.31 2.56 1.58
C ILE A 38 -8.08 2.10 2.34
N ARG A 39 -6.93 2.11 1.67
CA ARG A 39 -5.60 1.91 2.26
C ARG A 39 -4.89 3.25 2.35
N LEU A 40 -4.45 3.61 3.54
CA LEU A 40 -3.82 4.89 3.85
C LEU A 40 -2.40 4.63 4.37
N ARG A 41 -1.40 5.13 3.64
CA ARG A 41 -0.02 5.12 4.12
C ARG A 41 0.17 6.15 5.22
N VAL A 42 1.06 5.85 6.16
CA VAL A 42 1.47 6.80 7.19
C VAL A 42 2.99 6.84 7.28
N TRP A 43 3.53 8.06 7.27
CA TRP A 43 4.93 8.39 7.48
C TRP A 43 5.16 8.86 8.92
N VAL A 44 6.42 8.79 9.39
CA VAL A 44 6.77 9.17 10.75
C VAL A 44 6.79 10.69 10.88
N LYS A 45 7.60 11.35 10.07
CA LYS A 45 7.72 12.80 10.00
C LYS A 45 7.82 13.24 8.55
N PRO A 46 6.68 13.44 7.88
CA PRO A 46 6.70 13.86 6.49
C PRO A 46 7.48 15.16 6.32
N GLU A 47 8.27 15.23 5.25
CA GLU A 47 9.07 16.42 4.91
C GLU A 47 8.21 17.57 4.39
N ASP A 48 7.01 17.29 3.86
CA ASP A 48 6.10 18.32 3.39
C ASP A 48 5.61 19.16 4.58
N PRO A 49 5.71 20.51 4.50
CA PRO A 49 5.30 21.40 5.58
C PRO A 49 3.82 21.31 5.93
N ASN A 50 2.98 20.77 5.04
CA ASN A 50 1.57 20.53 5.34
C ASN A 50 1.33 19.20 6.10
N GLY A 51 2.36 18.38 6.30
CA GLY A 51 2.28 17.12 7.04
C GLY A 51 1.47 16.02 6.34
N TRP A 52 1.38 16.06 5.01
CA TRP A 52 0.66 15.04 4.23
C TRP A 52 1.21 13.65 4.49
N SER A 53 0.33 12.67 4.62
CA SER A 53 0.62 11.30 5.06
C SER A 53 1.17 11.16 6.49
N GLY A 54 1.24 12.23 7.27
CA GLY A 54 1.50 12.17 8.71
C GLY A 54 0.27 11.72 9.50
N LYS A 55 0.46 11.50 10.80
CA LYS A 55 -0.59 11.00 11.69
C LYS A 55 -1.92 11.75 11.55
N ASP A 56 -1.90 13.07 11.68
CA ASP A 56 -3.14 13.87 11.73
C ASP A 56 -3.88 13.86 10.39
N ASP A 57 -3.13 13.86 9.29
CA ASP A 57 -3.70 13.73 7.95
C ASP A 57 -4.36 12.35 7.75
N VAL A 58 -3.65 11.29 8.12
CA VAL A 58 -4.17 9.91 8.01
C VAL A 58 -5.42 9.71 8.88
N VAL A 59 -5.44 10.24 10.11
CA VAL A 59 -6.62 10.18 10.99
C VAL A 59 -7.81 10.90 10.35
N ARG A 60 -7.59 12.10 9.82
CA ARG A 60 -8.64 12.88 9.14
C ARG A 60 -9.22 12.13 7.95
N MET A 61 -8.37 11.50 7.12
CA MET A 61 -8.81 10.75 5.95
C MET A 61 -9.50 9.44 6.30
N ALA A 62 -8.97 8.71 7.28
CA ALA A 62 -9.57 7.48 7.78
C ALA A 62 -10.97 7.74 8.34
N LYS A 63 -11.16 8.86 9.05
CA LYS A 63 -12.48 9.27 9.52
C LYS A 63 -13.46 9.52 8.37
N ARG A 64 -13.05 10.27 7.35
CA ARG A 64 -13.87 10.52 6.15
C ARG A 64 -14.22 9.23 5.40
N ALA A 65 -13.25 8.29 5.27
CA ALA A 65 -13.51 6.99 4.67
C ALA A 65 -14.52 6.16 5.47
N ALA A 66 -14.38 6.13 6.80
CA ALA A 66 -15.30 5.44 7.69
C ALA A 66 -16.71 6.07 7.65
N GLU A 67 -16.84 7.39 7.66
CA GLU A 67 -18.10 8.12 7.48
C GLU A 67 -18.76 7.83 6.14
N ALA A 68 -17.97 7.58 5.10
CA ALA A 68 -18.46 7.12 3.81
C ALA A 68 -18.82 5.61 3.79
N GLY A 69 -18.70 4.90 4.92
CA GLY A 69 -19.00 3.47 5.04
C GLY A 69 -17.96 2.57 4.36
N MET A 70 -16.71 3.01 4.26
CA MET A 70 -15.60 2.22 3.72
C MET A 70 -14.78 1.59 4.85
N SER A 71 -14.29 0.39 4.61
CA SER A 71 -13.29 -0.24 5.49
C SER A 71 -11.94 0.46 5.36
N VAL A 72 -11.15 0.46 6.44
CA VAL A 72 -9.87 1.16 6.49
C VAL A 72 -8.72 0.17 6.72
N MET A 73 -7.66 0.30 5.92
CA MET A 73 -6.34 -0.27 6.16
C MET A 73 -5.36 0.86 6.43
N ILE A 74 -4.52 0.70 7.45
CA ILE A 74 -3.41 1.61 7.73
C ILE A 74 -2.12 0.93 7.29
N ASP A 75 -1.29 1.65 6.54
CA ASP A 75 -0.04 1.19 5.99
C ASP A 75 1.13 1.99 6.58
N PHE A 76 1.83 1.39 7.54
CA PHE A 76 3.00 2.00 8.16
C PHE A 76 4.24 1.83 7.29
N HIS A 77 4.77 2.94 6.76
CA HIS A 77 6.05 2.92 6.03
C HIS A 77 7.27 2.89 6.97
N TYR A 78 7.13 3.38 8.21
CA TYR A 78 8.23 3.60 9.16
C TYR A 78 9.40 4.37 8.54
N SER A 79 9.08 5.38 7.78
CA SER A 79 9.98 6.26 7.05
C SER A 79 9.35 7.66 7.01
N ASP A 80 10.14 8.68 6.70
CA ASP A 80 9.65 10.07 6.52
C ASP A 80 9.14 10.32 5.09
N PHE A 81 9.27 9.33 4.21
CA PHE A 81 8.82 9.34 2.83
C PHE A 81 8.45 7.92 2.37
N PHE A 82 8.27 7.68 1.07
CA PHE A 82 7.99 6.35 0.56
C PHE A 82 9.08 5.35 0.93
N ALA A 83 8.66 4.23 1.51
CA ALA A 83 9.46 3.01 1.63
C ALA A 83 9.03 2.05 0.52
N ASP A 84 10.00 1.43 -0.15
CA ASP A 84 9.81 0.48 -1.25
C ASP A 84 11.01 -0.47 -1.34
N PRO A 85 11.03 -1.46 -2.27
CA PRO A 85 12.15 -2.39 -2.38
C PRO A 85 13.51 -1.75 -2.69
N SER A 86 13.55 -0.53 -3.17
CA SER A 86 14.80 0.21 -3.44
C SER A 86 15.28 1.05 -2.25
N ARG A 87 14.40 1.33 -1.28
CA ARG A 87 14.69 2.20 -0.14
C ARG A 87 13.80 1.89 1.07
N GLN A 88 14.44 1.69 2.20
CA GLN A 88 13.77 1.46 3.48
C GLN A 88 14.43 2.35 4.54
N ASN A 89 14.42 3.66 4.27
CA ASN A 89 15.18 4.63 5.07
C ASN A 89 14.64 4.72 6.48
N THR A 90 15.53 4.62 7.45
CA THR A 90 15.22 4.94 8.84
C THR A 90 14.84 6.43 8.94
N PRO A 91 13.72 6.78 9.65
CA PRO A 91 13.37 8.17 9.89
C PRO A 91 14.51 8.98 10.50
N ALA A 92 14.65 10.24 10.11
CA ALA A 92 15.74 11.09 10.56
C ALA A 92 15.81 11.20 12.09
N GLU A 93 14.67 11.26 12.76
CA GLU A 93 14.59 11.32 14.23
C GLU A 93 14.98 10.00 14.94
N TRP A 94 15.03 8.89 14.19
CA TRP A 94 15.42 7.57 14.73
C TRP A 94 16.84 7.18 14.34
N ALA A 95 17.56 8.06 13.64
CA ALA A 95 18.94 7.82 13.22
C ALA A 95 19.85 7.55 14.43
N GLY A 96 20.75 6.58 14.28
CA GLY A 96 21.72 6.20 15.33
C GLY A 96 21.15 5.34 16.46
N LEU A 97 19.86 5.01 16.45
CA LEU A 97 19.31 4.05 17.41
C LEU A 97 19.73 2.62 17.06
N ASP A 98 19.98 1.84 18.10
CA ASP A 98 20.19 0.39 17.97
C ASP A 98 18.86 -0.36 17.72
N LEU A 99 18.93 -1.67 17.52
CA LEU A 99 17.76 -2.52 17.30
C LEU A 99 16.68 -2.35 18.39
N LYS A 100 17.10 -2.25 19.65
CA LYS A 100 16.17 -2.08 20.77
C LYS A 100 15.48 -0.72 20.71
N GLY A 101 16.23 0.33 20.44
CA GLY A 101 15.71 1.70 20.28
C GLY A 101 14.76 1.79 19.09
N LEU A 102 15.13 1.23 17.93
CA LEU A 102 14.26 1.20 16.75
C LEU A 102 12.98 0.40 17.00
N SER A 103 13.06 -0.77 17.63
CA SER A 103 11.87 -1.55 17.98
C SER A 103 10.92 -0.79 18.91
N ALA A 104 11.48 -0.05 19.88
CA ALA A 104 10.67 0.81 20.76
C ALA A 104 9.99 1.93 19.97
N LYS A 105 10.69 2.57 19.02
CA LYS A 105 10.13 3.62 18.17
C LYS A 105 9.05 3.11 17.20
N VAL A 106 9.23 1.93 16.62
CA VAL A 106 8.19 1.26 15.82
C VAL A 106 6.93 1.05 16.66
N ALA A 107 7.06 0.50 17.87
CA ALA A 107 5.93 0.28 18.76
C ALA A 107 5.26 1.59 19.21
N GLU A 108 6.04 2.60 19.56
CA GLU A 108 5.57 3.93 19.97
C GLU A 108 4.76 4.60 18.86
N HIS A 109 5.33 4.73 17.66
CA HIS A 109 4.68 5.35 16.51
C HIS A 109 3.40 4.61 16.10
N THR A 110 3.44 3.27 16.06
CA THR A 110 2.27 2.45 15.75
C THR A 110 1.14 2.69 16.75
N LYS A 111 1.44 2.67 18.05
CA LYS A 111 0.46 2.93 19.10
C LYS A 111 -0.09 4.35 19.04
N ASP A 112 0.75 5.34 18.79
CA ASP A 112 0.35 6.75 18.72
C ASP A 112 -0.69 6.96 17.59
N VAL A 113 -0.39 6.53 16.38
CA VAL A 113 -1.31 6.64 15.23
C VAL A 113 -2.61 5.85 15.48
N LEU A 114 -2.52 4.61 15.93
CA LEU A 114 -3.69 3.77 16.14
C LEU A 114 -4.56 4.27 17.31
N THR A 115 -3.96 4.83 18.34
CA THR A 115 -4.69 5.45 19.45
C THR A 115 -5.43 6.70 18.99
N ALA A 116 -4.80 7.53 18.14
CA ALA A 116 -5.45 8.69 17.55
C ALA A 116 -6.66 8.30 16.67
N LEU A 117 -6.53 7.22 15.87
CA LEU A 117 -7.66 6.65 15.12
C LEU A 117 -8.80 6.19 16.04
N LYS A 118 -8.48 5.50 17.13
CA LYS A 118 -9.44 5.04 18.12
C LYS A 118 -10.21 6.21 18.75
N PHE A 119 -9.52 7.29 19.11
CA PHE A 119 -10.15 8.51 19.61
C PHE A 119 -11.02 9.21 18.56
N ALA A 120 -10.67 9.10 17.29
CA ALA A 120 -11.47 9.60 16.17
C ALA A 120 -12.67 8.71 15.82
N GLY A 121 -12.88 7.60 16.55
CA GLY A 121 -13.96 6.63 16.31
C GLY A 121 -13.72 5.72 15.10
N VAL A 122 -12.48 5.59 14.63
CA VAL A 122 -12.13 4.74 13.49
C VAL A 122 -11.47 3.45 13.96
N THR A 123 -12.00 2.33 13.49
CA THR A 123 -11.43 0.99 13.74
C THR A 123 -10.89 0.43 12.42
N PRO A 124 -9.57 0.35 12.24
CA PRO A 124 -9.01 -0.26 11.05
C PRO A 124 -9.24 -1.78 11.05
N HIS A 125 -9.62 -2.32 9.90
CA HIS A 125 -9.78 -3.77 9.71
C HIS A 125 -8.42 -4.46 9.55
N TRP A 126 -7.50 -3.76 8.91
CA TRP A 126 -6.15 -4.24 8.61
C TRP A 126 -5.12 -3.18 8.95
N VAL A 127 -3.96 -3.64 9.37
CA VAL A 127 -2.79 -2.79 9.61
C VAL A 127 -1.58 -3.45 8.99
N GLN A 128 -0.94 -2.75 8.09
CA GLN A 128 0.28 -3.17 7.42
C GLN A 128 1.48 -2.66 8.21
N VAL A 129 2.39 -3.57 8.56
CA VAL A 129 3.62 -3.28 9.31
C VAL A 129 4.81 -3.31 8.36
N GLY A 130 5.19 -2.14 7.89
CA GLY A 130 6.16 -1.94 6.82
C GLY A 130 5.53 -2.04 5.41
N ASN A 131 6.04 -1.27 4.47
CA ASN A 131 5.64 -1.30 3.06
C ASN A 131 6.71 -1.97 2.21
N GLU A 132 6.32 -2.99 1.40
CA GLU A 132 7.17 -3.71 0.45
C GLU A 132 8.52 -4.16 1.04
N THR A 133 8.48 -4.80 2.18
CA THR A 133 9.64 -5.11 3.03
C THR A 133 10.45 -6.33 2.59
N ARG A 134 10.41 -6.72 1.30
CA ARG A 134 11.25 -7.83 0.79
C ARG A 134 12.74 -7.66 1.12
N PRO A 135 13.35 -6.47 1.03
CA PRO A 135 14.75 -6.26 1.41
C PRO A 135 14.95 -5.93 2.89
N GLY A 136 13.91 -6.09 3.72
CA GLY A 136 13.87 -5.65 5.11
C GLY A 136 13.23 -4.28 5.31
N MET A 137 13.40 -3.69 6.47
CA MET A 137 12.90 -2.36 6.83
C MET A 137 13.90 -1.62 7.73
N LEU A 138 13.80 -0.30 7.82
CA LEU A 138 14.63 0.52 8.70
C LEU A 138 16.13 0.22 8.51
N TRP A 139 16.62 0.45 7.28
CA TRP A 139 18.01 0.20 6.95
C TRP A 139 18.96 1.10 7.72
N GLU A 140 20.17 0.65 8.14
CA GLU A 140 20.74 -0.69 7.85
C GLU A 140 20.30 -1.78 8.86
N THR A 141 19.74 -1.42 10.00
CA THR A 141 19.50 -2.35 11.13
C THR A 141 18.62 -3.55 10.75
N GLY A 142 17.53 -3.32 10.04
CA GLY A 142 16.60 -4.38 9.61
C GLY A 142 16.77 -4.79 8.15
N ARG A 143 17.91 -4.47 7.51
CA ARG A 143 18.20 -4.83 6.12
C ARG A 143 18.50 -6.33 6.00
N LEU A 144 17.93 -6.98 4.99
CA LEU A 144 18.09 -8.42 4.77
C LEU A 144 19.21 -8.75 3.78
N TYR A 145 19.44 -7.90 2.79
CA TYR A 145 20.38 -8.13 1.70
C TYR A 145 21.16 -6.87 1.34
N ASN A 146 22.38 -7.06 0.86
CA ASN A 146 23.21 -6.04 0.22
C ASN A 146 23.86 -6.63 -1.05
N ASP A 147 24.78 -5.91 -1.68
CA ASP A 147 25.46 -6.33 -2.91
C ASP A 147 26.30 -7.63 -2.75
N LYS A 148 26.60 -8.02 -1.50
CA LYS A 148 27.32 -9.25 -1.15
C LYS A 148 26.39 -10.42 -0.83
N GLY A 149 25.08 -10.22 -0.85
CA GLY A 149 24.07 -11.22 -0.54
C GLY A 149 23.35 -10.98 0.79
N GLU A 150 22.95 -12.06 1.45
CA GLU A 150 22.20 -12.01 2.70
C GLU A 150 23.07 -11.49 3.86
N ILE A 151 22.51 -10.58 4.64
CA ILE A 151 23.18 -9.96 5.80
C ILE A 151 23.02 -10.88 7.01
N SER A 152 24.14 -11.23 7.65
CA SER A 152 24.14 -11.99 8.90
C SER A 152 23.38 -11.22 10.00
N GLY A 153 22.42 -11.88 10.65
CA GLY A 153 21.56 -11.24 11.66
C GLY A 153 20.41 -10.39 11.08
N GLY A 154 20.31 -10.21 9.77
CA GLY A 154 19.26 -9.41 9.14
C GLY A 154 17.84 -9.93 9.45
N TRP A 155 17.61 -11.24 9.33
CA TRP A 155 16.31 -11.84 9.60
C TRP A 155 15.84 -11.73 11.05
N PRO A 156 16.68 -12.02 12.08
CA PRO A 156 16.33 -11.74 13.47
C PRO A 156 16.00 -10.26 13.72
N ASN A 157 16.79 -9.34 13.16
CA ASN A 157 16.55 -7.91 13.32
C ASN A 157 15.21 -7.48 12.67
N TYR A 158 14.99 -7.90 11.44
CA TYR A 158 13.73 -7.63 10.74
C TYR A 158 12.52 -8.20 11.48
N ALA A 159 12.60 -9.45 11.95
CA ALA A 159 11.56 -10.07 12.76
C ALA A 159 11.31 -9.31 14.08
N ALA A 160 12.36 -8.83 14.75
CA ALA A 160 12.20 -8.03 15.97
C ALA A 160 11.47 -6.71 15.70
N LEU A 161 11.85 -6.00 14.64
CA LEU A 161 11.22 -4.73 14.22
C LEU A 161 9.76 -4.94 13.82
N SER A 162 9.47 -5.92 12.96
CA SER A 162 8.10 -6.21 12.52
C SER A 162 7.21 -6.71 13.66
N ASN A 163 7.76 -7.51 14.59
CA ASN A 163 7.03 -7.97 15.77
C ASN A 163 6.68 -6.82 16.72
N ALA A 164 7.57 -5.82 16.85
CA ALA A 164 7.27 -4.62 17.66
C ALA A 164 6.05 -3.88 17.12
N GLY A 165 5.92 -3.76 15.79
CA GLY A 165 4.73 -3.24 15.14
C GLY A 165 3.50 -4.14 15.33
N TYR A 166 3.65 -5.46 15.12
CA TYR A 166 2.58 -6.43 15.32
C TYR A 166 1.99 -6.33 16.75
N ASP A 167 2.84 -6.39 17.76
CA ASP A 167 2.42 -6.37 19.16
C ASP A 167 1.77 -5.01 19.52
N ALA A 168 2.28 -3.91 18.96
CA ALA A 168 1.70 -2.60 19.12
C ALA A 168 0.28 -2.53 18.52
N VAL A 169 0.06 -3.07 17.32
CA VAL A 169 -1.28 -3.17 16.72
C VAL A 169 -2.23 -3.94 17.63
N LYS A 170 -1.81 -5.13 18.05
CA LYS A 170 -2.65 -6.00 18.92
C LYS A 170 -2.97 -5.38 20.27
N SER A 171 -2.10 -4.51 20.77
CA SER A 171 -2.35 -3.81 22.04
C SER A 171 -3.47 -2.75 21.95
N VAL A 172 -3.67 -2.14 20.76
CA VAL A 172 -4.69 -1.08 20.55
C VAL A 172 -5.96 -1.64 19.93
N PHE A 173 -5.81 -2.48 18.89
CA PHE A 173 -6.88 -3.13 18.13
C PHE A 173 -6.64 -4.64 18.02
N PRO A 174 -7.01 -5.44 19.04
CA PRO A 174 -6.74 -6.88 19.05
C PRO A 174 -7.35 -7.64 17.86
N ALA A 175 -8.49 -7.16 17.34
CA ALA A 175 -9.20 -7.78 16.22
C ALA A 175 -8.62 -7.42 14.85
N ALA A 176 -7.90 -6.31 14.73
CA ALA A 176 -7.30 -5.89 13.46
C ALA A 176 -6.29 -6.95 12.96
N LYS A 177 -6.33 -7.22 11.66
CA LYS A 177 -5.42 -8.17 11.02
C LYS A 177 -4.12 -7.48 10.65
N VAL A 178 -3.00 -8.03 11.12
CA VAL A 178 -1.67 -7.51 10.82
C VAL A 178 -1.13 -8.16 9.56
N ILE A 179 -0.69 -7.33 8.62
CA ILE A 179 -0.19 -7.73 7.30
C ILE A 179 1.32 -7.46 7.24
N ILE A 180 2.09 -8.45 6.78
CA ILE A 180 3.44 -8.25 6.26
C ILE A 180 3.34 -8.18 4.73
N HIS A 181 3.83 -7.08 4.18
CA HIS A 181 3.69 -6.73 2.77
C HIS A 181 5.02 -6.78 2.03
N ILE A 182 5.03 -7.49 0.90
CA ILE A 182 6.15 -7.56 -0.04
C ILE A 182 5.68 -7.33 -1.48
N ASP A 183 6.61 -6.96 -2.34
CA ASP A 183 6.38 -6.73 -3.76
C ASP A 183 6.30 -8.04 -4.59
N ASN A 184 6.06 -7.89 -5.91
CA ASN A 184 6.15 -8.96 -6.92
C ASN A 184 5.28 -10.21 -6.64
N ALA A 185 3.95 -10.03 -6.61
CA ALA A 185 3.00 -11.11 -6.42
C ALA A 185 3.16 -12.30 -7.40
N TYR A 186 3.75 -12.07 -8.58
CA TYR A 186 3.93 -13.09 -9.63
C TYR A 186 5.12 -14.02 -9.39
N GLN A 187 5.95 -13.78 -8.37
CA GLN A 187 7.09 -14.62 -8.00
C GLN A 187 6.71 -15.59 -6.88
N ASP A 188 7.44 -16.69 -6.75
CA ASP A 188 7.34 -17.52 -5.54
C ASP A 188 7.92 -16.77 -4.35
N ASN A 189 7.05 -16.42 -3.41
CA ASN A 189 7.39 -15.66 -2.21
C ASN A 189 7.45 -16.56 -0.94
N THR A 190 7.33 -17.88 -1.08
CA THR A 190 7.36 -18.80 0.07
C THR A 190 8.66 -18.73 0.85
N TRP A 191 9.79 -18.57 0.14
CA TRP A 191 11.11 -18.45 0.76
C TRP A 191 11.20 -17.30 1.77
N PHE A 192 10.54 -16.15 1.49
CA PHE A 192 10.56 -14.99 2.37
C PHE A 192 9.83 -15.28 3.69
N PHE A 193 8.62 -15.79 3.58
CA PHE A 193 7.81 -16.08 4.78
C PHE A 193 8.33 -17.28 5.56
N ASP A 194 9.00 -18.25 4.93
CA ASP A 194 9.73 -19.32 5.62
C ASP A 194 10.83 -18.77 6.50
N LYS A 195 11.69 -17.89 5.96
CA LYS A 195 12.77 -17.25 6.70
C LYS A 195 12.24 -16.32 7.80
N LEU A 196 11.19 -15.55 7.51
CA LEU A 196 10.57 -14.70 8.52
C LEU A 196 10.02 -15.54 9.70
N LYS A 197 9.30 -16.64 9.41
CA LYS A 197 8.81 -17.54 10.46
C LYS A 197 9.93 -18.22 11.22
N ALA A 198 10.98 -18.65 10.56
CA ALA A 198 12.16 -19.24 11.20
C ALA A 198 12.86 -18.25 12.15
N ALA A 199 12.81 -16.94 11.84
CA ALA A 199 13.30 -15.87 12.69
C ALA A 199 12.29 -15.44 13.79
N GLY A 200 11.15 -16.10 13.91
CA GLY A 200 10.11 -15.78 14.92
C GLY A 200 9.19 -14.62 14.53
N GLY A 201 9.14 -14.25 13.26
CA GLY A 201 8.25 -13.19 12.77
C GLY A 201 6.78 -13.55 12.84
N LYS A 202 5.93 -12.58 13.17
CA LYS A 202 4.50 -12.68 13.39
C LYS A 202 3.74 -11.97 12.27
N PHE A 203 2.64 -12.56 11.80
CA PHE A 203 1.67 -11.94 10.91
C PHE A 203 0.33 -12.69 10.97
N ASP A 204 -0.77 -12.00 10.67
CA ASP A 204 -2.09 -12.61 10.51
C ASP A 204 -2.42 -12.87 9.04
N MET A 205 -1.86 -12.06 8.14
CA MET A 205 -2.11 -12.10 6.71
C MET A 205 -0.84 -11.72 5.93
N ILE A 206 -0.79 -12.16 4.69
CA ILE A 206 0.26 -11.80 3.73
C ILE A 206 -0.25 -10.71 2.81
N GLY A 207 0.56 -9.67 2.57
CA GLY A 207 0.32 -8.61 1.60
C GLY A 207 1.25 -8.71 0.39
N LEU A 208 0.73 -8.46 -0.80
CA LEU A 208 1.48 -8.50 -2.04
C LEU A 208 1.19 -7.27 -2.90
N SER A 209 2.21 -6.75 -3.60
CA SER A 209 2.01 -5.80 -4.71
C SER A 209 1.98 -6.56 -6.05
N HIS A 210 1.06 -6.17 -6.93
CA HIS A 210 0.90 -6.77 -8.25
C HIS A 210 0.80 -5.69 -9.34
N TYR A 211 1.86 -5.53 -10.11
CA TYR A 211 1.95 -4.60 -11.24
C TYR A 211 2.18 -5.38 -12.54
N PRO A 212 1.12 -5.93 -13.16
CA PRO A 212 1.22 -6.94 -14.22
C PRO A 212 1.79 -6.43 -15.55
N MET A 213 1.99 -5.13 -15.70
CA MET A 213 2.51 -4.51 -16.94
C MET A 213 3.90 -3.91 -16.79
N THR A 214 4.62 -4.22 -15.70
CA THR A 214 5.94 -3.62 -15.41
C THR A 214 7.13 -4.51 -15.77
N ASN A 215 6.94 -5.82 -15.92
CA ASN A 215 8.01 -6.74 -16.31
C ASN A 215 8.01 -6.96 -17.84
N PRO A 216 9.01 -6.44 -18.57
CA PRO A 216 9.06 -6.56 -20.03
C PRO A 216 9.30 -7.99 -20.53
N SER A 217 9.74 -8.90 -19.65
CA SER A 217 10.02 -10.30 -20.00
C SER A 217 8.81 -11.21 -19.85
N MET A 218 7.68 -10.70 -19.35
CA MET A 218 6.46 -11.47 -19.14
C MET A 218 5.25 -10.76 -19.71
N THR A 219 4.30 -11.51 -20.24
CA THR A 219 3.00 -10.94 -20.57
C THR A 219 2.19 -10.69 -19.31
N TRP A 220 1.30 -9.69 -19.32
CA TRP A 220 0.41 -9.46 -18.19
C TRP A 220 -0.48 -10.67 -17.84
N LYS A 221 -0.84 -11.47 -18.84
CA LYS A 221 -1.59 -12.75 -18.63
C LYS A 221 -0.78 -13.74 -17.82
N ALA A 222 0.49 -13.91 -18.17
CA ALA A 222 1.40 -14.78 -17.42
C ALA A 222 1.60 -14.27 -15.98
N MET A 223 1.77 -12.95 -15.82
CA MET A 223 1.92 -12.34 -14.49
C MET A 223 0.66 -12.52 -13.64
N ASN A 224 -0.53 -12.26 -14.19
CA ASN A 224 -1.80 -12.50 -13.48
C ASN A 224 -1.94 -13.96 -13.05
N SER A 225 -1.68 -14.91 -13.97
CA SER A 225 -1.76 -16.34 -13.66
C SER A 225 -0.79 -16.77 -12.57
N SER A 226 0.46 -16.28 -12.63
CA SER A 226 1.48 -16.56 -11.61
C SER A 226 1.12 -15.97 -10.25
N ALA A 227 0.58 -14.73 -10.22
CA ALA A 227 0.11 -14.12 -8.99
C ALA A 227 -1.03 -14.91 -8.33
N ILE A 228 -1.99 -15.40 -9.11
CA ILE A 228 -3.08 -16.26 -8.62
C ILE A 228 -2.56 -17.57 -8.03
N LEU A 229 -1.59 -18.21 -8.68
CA LEU A 229 -0.96 -19.43 -8.17
C LEU A 229 -0.20 -19.16 -6.86
N ASN A 230 0.56 -18.08 -6.80
CA ASN A 230 1.30 -17.69 -5.60
C ASN A 230 0.36 -17.36 -4.43
N ILE A 231 -0.73 -16.61 -4.65
CA ILE A 231 -1.76 -16.35 -3.63
C ILE A 231 -2.29 -17.67 -3.04
N LYS A 232 -2.64 -18.64 -3.88
CA LYS A 232 -3.12 -19.94 -3.44
C LYS A 232 -2.06 -20.72 -2.65
N SER A 233 -0.82 -20.73 -3.14
CA SER A 233 0.31 -21.42 -2.50
C SER A 233 0.61 -20.86 -1.12
N LEU A 234 0.72 -19.53 -1.01
CA LEU A 234 0.97 -18.85 0.26
C LEU A 234 -0.15 -19.08 1.27
N ALA A 235 -1.41 -18.94 0.84
CA ALA A 235 -2.54 -19.17 1.73
C ALA A 235 -2.59 -20.62 2.25
N ALA A 236 -2.36 -21.61 1.38
CA ALA A 236 -2.34 -23.01 1.76
C ALA A 236 -1.18 -23.32 2.71
N LYS A 237 0.01 -22.80 2.43
CA LYS A 237 1.21 -23.09 3.22
C LYS A 237 1.17 -22.46 4.61
N TYR A 238 0.67 -21.22 4.73
CA TYR A 238 0.72 -20.47 6.01
C TYR A 238 -0.62 -20.47 6.76
N GLY A 239 -1.70 -21.02 6.18
CA GLY A 239 -3.01 -21.05 6.81
C GLY A 239 -3.63 -19.69 7.02
N CYS A 240 -3.31 -18.68 6.20
CA CYS A 240 -3.79 -17.33 6.31
C CYS A 240 -4.35 -16.82 4.97
N ARG A 241 -5.13 -15.73 5.01
CA ARG A 241 -5.57 -15.06 3.78
C ARG A 241 -4.46 -14.18 3.23
N VAL A 242 -4.50 -13.95 1.91
CA VAL A 242 -3.58 -13.05 1.21
C VAL A 242 -4.36 -11.81 0.75
N MET A 243 -3.76 -10.63 0.93
CA MET A 243 -4.27 -9.36 0.43
C MET A 243 -3.40 -8.87 -0.72
N VAL A 244 -4.00 -8.45 -1.82
CA VAL A 244 -3.28 -7.66 -2.81
C VAL A 244 -3.32 -6.21 -2.34
N CYS A 245 -2.25 -5.77 -1.67
CA CYS A 245 -2.15 -4.47 -1.04
C CYS A 245 -1.97 -3.34 -2.05
N GLU A 246 -1.42 -3.68 -3.22
CA GLU A 246 -1.25 -2.75 -4.33
C GLU A 246 -1.47 -3.45 -5.66
N VAL A 247 -2.19 -2.78 -6.54
CA VAL A 247 -2.27 -3.12 -7.97
C VAL A 247 -2.32 -1.83 -8.77
N GLY A 248 -1.71 -1.83 -9.93
CA GLY A 248 -1.78 -0.73 -10.88
C GLY A 248 -1.48 -1.21 -12.29
N VAL A 249 -2.13 -0.60 -13.27
CA VAL A 249 -1.93 -0.86 -14.71
C VAL A 249 -1.77 0.46 -15.45
N LYS A 250 -1.11 0.43 -16.61
CA LYS A 250 -0.85 1.63 -17.40
C LYS A 250 -2.15 2.34 -17.80
N ASN A 251 -2.21 3.64 -17.57
CA ASN A 251 -3.36 4.51 -17.87
C ASN A 251 -2.98 5.55 -18.92
N THR A 252 -2.53 5.08 -20.07
CA THR A 252 -2.34 5.94 -21.26
C THR A 252 -3.44 5.64 -22.29
N ALA A 253 -3.69 6.55 -23.18
CA ALA A 253 -4.74 6.36 -24.20
C ALA A 253 -4.51 5.09 -25.06
N SER A 254 -3.25 4.74 -25.32
CA SER A 254 -2.89 3.52 -26.07
C SER A 254 -3.04 2.24 -25.25
N ASP A 255 -2.90 2.30 -23.94
CA ASP A 255 -2.90 1.12 -23.07
C ASP A 255 -4.29 0.83 -22.46
N LEU A 256 -5.19 1.81 -22.42
CA LEU A 256 -6.43 1.78 -21.65
C LEU A 256 -7.28 0.51 -21.90
N ALA A 257 -7.44 0.10 -23.14
CA ALA A 257 -8.24 -1.08 -23.48
C ALA A 257 -7.60 -2.37 -22.94
N VAL A 258 -6.27 -2.52 -23.12
CA VAL A 258 -5.51 -3.68 -22.63
C VAL A 258 -5.45 -3.67 -21.10
N SER A 259 -5.28 -2.53 -20.49
CA SER A 259 -5.25 -2.36 -19.04
C SER A 259 -6.59 -2.69 -18.39
N THR A 260 -7.70 -2.26 -19.02
CA THR A 260 -9.05 -2.63 -18.58
C THR A 260 -9.26 -4.14 -18.63
N LEU A 261 -8.87 -4.80 -19.73
CA LEU A 261 -8.96 -6.25 -19.86
C LEU A 261 -8.09 -6.96 -18.82
N CYS A 262 -6.85 -6.50 -18.63
CA CYS A 262 -5.92 -7.03 -17.64
C CYS A 262 -6.52 -7.00 -16.21
N MET A 263 -7.08 -5.85 -15.82
CA MET A 263 -7.70 -5.70 -14.49
C MET A 263 -8.97 -6.53 -14.35
N THR A 264 -9.83 -6.57 -15.38
CA THR A 264 -11.06 -7.37 -15.36
C THR A 264 -10.75 -8.87 -15.19
N GLU A 265 -9.82 -9.41 -15.97
CA GLU A 265 -9.41 -10.83 -15.84
C GLU A 265 -8.80 -11.12 -14.46
N PHE A 266 -7.96 -10.21 -13.94
CA PHE A 266 -7.38 -10.37 -12.60
C PHE A 266 -8.44 -10.33 -11.51
N MET A 267 -9.32 -9.32 -11.51
CA MET A 267 -10.37 -9.17 -10.51
C MET A 267 -11.35 -10.33 -10.53
N ASN A 268 -11.78 -10.81 -11.69
CA ASN A 268 -12.64 -11.99 -11.80
C ASN A 268 -11.98 -13.24 -11.21
N SER A 269 -10.67 -13.39 -11.42
CA SER A 269 -9.91 -14.50 -10.85
C SER A 269 -9.83 -14.40 -9.33
N VAL A 270 -9.47 -13.25 -8.77
CA VAL A 270 -9.31 -13.09 -7.30
C VAL A 270 -10.64 -13.10 -6.55
N LYS A 271 -11.73 -12.58 -7.14
CA LYS A 271 -13.08 -12.64 -6.56
C LYS A 271 -13.55 -14.07 -6.32
N SER A 272 -13.13 -15.01 -7.17
CA SER A 272 -13.44 -16.43 -7.03
C SER A 272 -12.63 -17.15 -5.93
N LEU A 273 -11.61 -16.49 -5.35
CA LEU A 273 -10.70 -17.07 -4.36
C LEU A 273 -11.07 -16.66 -2.93
N SER A 274 -11.65 -17.56 -2.16
CA SER A 274 -11.94 -17.31 -0.73
C SER A 274 -10.69 -16.97 0.10
N VAL A 275 -9.53 -17.40 -0.35
CA VAL A 275 -8.24 -17.13 0.28
C VAL A 275 -7.68 -15.73 -0.04
N CYS A 276 -8.17 -15.06 -1.09
CA CYS A 276 -7.86 -13.65 -1.34
C CYS A 276 -8.77 -12.77 -0.48
N ALA A 277 -8.17 -11.87 0.32
CA ALA A 277 -8.93 -11.01 1.23
C ALA A 277 -9.48 -9.75 0.55
N GLY A 278 -8.86 -9.34 -0.55
CA GLY A 278 -9.22 -8.16 -1.32
C GLY A 278 -8.06 -7.65 -2.16
N VAL A 279 -8.35 -6.58 -2.90
CA VAL A 279 -7.40 -5.91 -3.79
C VAL A 279 -7.52 -4.41 -3.59
N PHE A 280 -6.39 -3.73 -3.35
CA PHE A 280 -6.29 -2.29 -3.29
C PHE A 280 -5.60 -1.75 -4.54
N TYR A 281 -6.27 -0.84 -5.24
CA TYR A 281 -5.65 -0.11 -6.35
C TYR A 281 -4.75 0.99 -5.80
N TRP A 282 -3.49 1.04 -6.25
CA TRP A 282 -2.54 2.06 -5.81
C TRP A 282 -2.82 3.40 -6.49
N GLU A 283 -3.06 4.44 -5.69
CA GLU A 283 -3.31 5.82 -6.15
C GLU A 283 -4.25 5.91 -7.38
N PRO A 284 -5.45 5.30 -7.35
CA PRO A 284 -6.34 5.30 -8.52
C PRO A 284 -6.74 6.71 -8.95
N GLN A 285 -6.82 7.67 -8.03
CA GLN A 285 -7.28 9.03 -8.27
C GLN A 285 -6.31 9.88 -9.11
N VAL A 286 -5.10 9.39 -9.36
CA VAL A 286 -4.08 10.12 -10.11
C VAL A 286 -4.39 10.04 -11.61
N ASP A 287 -4.42 11.19 -12.27
CA ASP A 287 -4.32 11.29 -13.72
C ASP A 287 -2.89 10.91 -14.13
N GLY A 288 -2.74 10.02 -15.10
CA GLY A 288 -1.43 9.54 -15.56
C GLY A 288 -0.49 10.62 -16.12
N LYS A 289 -0.96 11.84 -16.30
CA LYS A 289 -0.15 12.99 -16.70
C LYS A 289 0.34 13.82 -15.52
N TRP A 290 -0.23 13.60 -14.34
CA TRP A 290 0.06 14.43 -13.19
C TRP A 290 1.36 14.00 -12.52
N ARG A 291 2.22 15.00 -12.27
CA ARG A 291 3.50 14.83 -11.63
C ARG A 291 3.70 15.94 -10.61
N PRO A 292 3.52 15.68 -9.33
CA PRO A 292 3.73 16.68 -8.30
C PRO A 292 5.21 17.00 -8.14
N SER A 293 5.51 18.27 -7.86
CA SER A 293 6.88 18.76 -7.67
C SER A 293 7.67 18.02 -6.59
N ILE A 294 6.98 17.45 -5.59
CA ILE A 294 7.63 16.63 -4.56
C ILE A 294 8.29 15.36 -5.11
N TYR A 295 7.89 14.90 -6.29
CA TYR A 295 8.51 13.77 -6.98
C TYR A 295 9.65 14.19 -7.94
N GLU A 296 9.81 15.49 -8.17
CA GLU A 296 10.84 16.03 -9.08
C GLU A 296 12.19 16.27 -8.42
N ARG A 297 12.41 15.76 -7.22
CA ARG A 297 13.68 15.90 -6.52
C ARG A 297 14.72 14.95 -7.14
N PRO A 298 15.98 15.42 -7.34
CA PRO A 298 17.03 14.62 -7.99
C PRO A 298 17.31 13.26 -7.32
N ASP A 299 17.14 13.20 -5.99
CA ASP A 299 17.31 12.01 -5.17
C ASP A 299 16.07 11.10 -5.14
N ARG A 300 14.94 11.54 -5.72
CA ARG A 300 13.61 10.92 -5.58
C ARG A 300 12.76 11.02 -6.84
N ASP A 301 13.38 11.20 -7.99
CA ASP A 301 12.65 11.24 -9.27
C ASP A 301 12.10 9.86 -9.63
N TRP A 302 10.82 9.66 -9.40
CA TRP A 302 10.10 8.43 -9.74
C TRP A 302 9.40 8.51 -11.10
N GLY A 303 9.61 9.59 -11.83
CA GLY A 303 8.89 9.83 -13.06
C GLY A 303 7.41 10.17 -12.84
N ALA A 304 6.68 10.33 -13.94
CA ALA A 304 5.24 10.48 -13.88
C ALA A 304 4.60 9.13 -13.52
N TYR A 305 3.74 9.11 -12.49
CA TYR A 305 2.94 7.94 -12.18
C TYR A 305 1.81 7.82 -13.21
N ASN A 306 1.96 6.93 -14.17
CA ASN A 306 1.04 6.73 -15.27
C ASN A 306 0.12 5.50 -15.10
N MET A 307 -0.04 5.03 -13.86
CA MET A 307 -0.84 3.86 -13.51
C MET A 307 -2.05 4.20 -12.63
N GLY A 308 -2.47 5.45 -12.58
CA GLY A 308 -3.76 5.82 -11.98
C GLY A 308 -4.94 5.25 -12.76
N ALA A 309 -6.15 5.45 -12.27
CA ALA A 309 -7.37 4.94 -12.90
C ALA A 309 -8.40 6.06 -13.15
N PHE A 310 -7.92 7.29 -13.17
CA PHE A 310 -8.71 8.49 -13.52
C PHE A 310 -8.06 9.23 -14.68
N SER A 311 -8.86 10.07 -15.32
CA SER A 311 -8.42 11.03 -16.34
C SER A 311 -8.97 12.41 -16.01
N SER A 312 -8.29 13.45 -16.48
CA SER A 312 -8.73 14.83 -16.35
C SER A 312 -8.86 15.49 -17.71
N ASP A 313 -9.97 16.21 -17.93
CA ASP A 313 -10.18 17.08 -19.08
C ASP A 313 -9.95 18.57 -18.74
N GLY A 314 -9.47 18.86 -17.52
CA GLY A 314 -9.28 20.21 -16.99
C GLY A 314 -10.52 20.78 -16.29
N SER A 315 -11.71 20.22 -16.49
CA SER A 315 -12.95 20.61 -15.82
C SER A 315 -13.41 19.60 -14.77
N ALA A 316 -13.12 18.33 -14.99
CA ALA A 316 -13.44 17.24 -14.09
C ALA A 316 -12.34 16.16 -14.07
N ILE A 317 -12.29 15.42 -12.99
CA ILE A 317 -11.48 14.22 -12.82
C ILE A 317 -12.47 13.06 -12.78
N THR A 318 -12.39 12.18 -13.77
CA THR A 318 -13.37 11.10 -14.00
C THR A 318 -12.70 9.72 -13.97
N PRO A 319 -13.39 8.69 -13.45
CA PRO A 319 -12.86 7.33 -13.50
C PRO A 319 -12.76 6.83 -14.93
N THR A 320 -11.68 6.13 -15.24
CA THR A 320 -11.52 5.41 -16.51
C THR A 320 -12.17 4.03 -16.43
N ALA A 321 -12.27 3.35 -17.58
CA ALA A 321 -12.79 1.99 -17.64
C ALA A 321 -12.04 0.96 -16.77
N ILE A 322 -10.80 1.25 -16.37
CA ILE A 322 -10.02 0.37 -15.48
C ILE A 322 -10.76 0.11 -14.15
N LEU A 323 -11.43 1.12 -13.58
CA LEU A 323 -12.15 0.98 -12.31
C LEU A 323 -13.42 0.13 -12.42
N SER A 324 -13.97 -0.09 -13.62
CA SER A 324 -15.14 -0.96 -13.80
C SER A 324 -14.89 -2.40 -13.34
N ALA A 325 -13.64 -2.85 -13.36
CA ALA A 325 -13.25 -4.17 -12.86
C ALA A 325 -13.58 -4.43 -11.38
N PHE A 326 -13.79 -3.36 -10.59
CA PHE A 326 -14.12 -3.46 -9.16
C PHE A 326 -15.62 -3.55 -8.90
N GLY A 327 -16.46 -3.11 -9.85
CA GLY A 327 -17.91 -2.93 -9.68
C GLY A 327 -18.78 -4.17 -9.90
N GLU A 328 -18.24 -5.26 -10.42
CA GLU A 328 -18.99 -6.49 -10.75
C GLU A 328 -18.76 -7.65 -9.76
#